data_c147ac43f2777a62c5fdf29faa367548
#
_entry.id   c147ac43f2777a62c5fdf29faa367548
#
_cell.length_a   1.000
_cell.length_b   1.000
_cell.length_c   1.000
_cell.angle_alpha   90.00
_cell.angle_beta   90.00
_cell.angle_gamma   90.00
#
_symmetry.space_group_name_H-M   'P 1'
#
loop_
_entity.id
_entity.type
_entity.pdbx_description
1 polymer ?
#
loop_
_entity_poly.entity_id
_entity_poly.type
_entity_poly.pdbx_seq_one_letter_code
_entity_poly.pdbx_strand_id
1 'polypeptide(L)'
;AFLYGVGLQFKMDIRSRTMLVTCYLVPLVFFFFMSGIFISVDPTATETLIASMSVFVVTMSALIGVPPSLGEVYGGEVKKVYRANGVPLYLGVITQFLSSFVHTLIACLIVFAAAPLAFGAELPENVPLYFCALAALLCVTLAVGCLLGLSIKTQAKQTMAAMIVFLPSVMLSGIMFPAEMLPDFMQYLACVFPATTGFRAMTDFQAWQLPVLAAEFLMAAGAAAVLLKIRAE
;
A
#
# COMPACT_ATOMS: atom_id res chain seq x y z
N ALA A 1 -20.75 -8.11 -15.60
CA ALA A 1 -20.34 -9.04 -14.53
C ALA A 1 -19.12 -8.54 -13.76
N PHE A 2 -17.99 -8.20 -14.41
CA PHE A 2 -16.74 -7.81 -13.75
C PHE A 2 -16.88 -6.53 -12.88
N LEU A 3 -17.38 -5.43 -13.44
CA LEU A 3 -17.61 -4.19 -12.70
C LEU A 3 -18.57 -4.35 -11.50
N TYR A 4 -19.56 -5.22 -11.65
CA TYR A 4 -20.44 -5.60 -10.55
C TYR A 4 -19.67 -6.32 -9.43
N GLY A 5 -18.75 -7.23 -9.79
CA GLY A 5 -17.89 -7.92 -8.83
C GLY A 5 -17.00 -6.96 -8.05
N VAL A 6 -16.38 -5.98 -8.73
CA VAL A 6 -15.57 -4.93 -8.07
C VAL A 6 -16.44 -4.08 -7.13
N GLY A 7 -17.62 -3.64 -7.58
CA GLY A 7 -18.54 -2.87 -6.76
C GLY A 7 -19.09 -3.65 -5.55
N LEU A 8 -19.29 -4.97 -5.68
CA LEU A 8 -19.66 -5.83 -4.58
C LEU A 8 -18.52 -5.97 -3.56
N GLN A 9 -17.28 -6.20 -4.05
CA GLN A 9 -16.09 -6.26 -3.18
C GLN A 9 -15.91 -4.96 -2.41
N PHE A 10 -16.02 -3.82 -3.08
CA PHE A 10 -15.93 -2.49 -2.45
C PHE A 10 -16.95 -2.32 -1.32
N LYS A 11 -18.21 -2.75 -1.54
CA LYS A 11 -19.26 -2.72 -0.49
C LYS A 11 -18.96 -3.68 0.66
N MET A 12 -18.38 -4.83 0.39
CA MET A 12 -17.97 -5.79 1.42
C MET A 12 -16.82 -5.21 2.26
N ASP A 13 -15.85 -4.57 1.62
CA ASP A 13 -14.70 -3.95 2.28
C ASP A 13 -15.13 -2.79 3.20
N ILE A 14 -16.08 -1.94 2.79
CA ILE A 14 -16.68 -0.90 3.66
C ILE A 14 -17.36 -1.51 4.90
N ARG A 15 -17.93 -2.70 4.80
CA ARG A 15 -18.58 -3.38 5.92
C ARG A 15 -17.60 -4.17 6.79
N SER A 16 -16.41 -4.42 6.29
CA SER A 16 -15.36 -5.13 7.03
C SER A 16 -14.73 -4.19 8.06
N ARG A 17 -14.90 -4.51 9.35
CA ARG A 17 -14.27 -3.75 10.44
C ARG A 17 -12.74 -3.73 10.32
N THR A 18 -12.16 -4.85 9.92
CA THR A 18 -10.71 -4.98 9.72
C THR A 18 -10.23 -4.02 8.65
N MET A 19 -10.91 -3.98 7.50
CA MET A 19 -10.55 -3.11 6.39
C MET A 19 -10.69 -1.61 6.75
N LEU A 20 -11.78 -1.23 7.42
CA LEU A 20 -11.97 0.14 7.90
C LEU A 20 -10.89 0.57 8.89
N VAL A 21 -10.51 -0.32 9.82
CA VAL A 21 -9.48 -0.03 10.81
C VAL A 21 -8.11 0.10 10.13
N THR A 22 -7.74 -0.83 9.26
CA THR A 22 -6.39 -0.86 8.66
C THR A 22 -6.19 0.14 7.53
N CYS A 23 -7.22 0.46 6.73
CA CYS A 23 -7.11 1.41 5.61
C CYS A 23 -7.42 2.86 5.99
N TYR A 24 -8.23 3.08 7.03
CA TYR A 24 -8.65 4.43 7.39
C TYR A 24 -8.30 4.81 8.83
N LEU A 25 -8.83 4.10 9.82
CA LEU A 25 -8.74 4.54 11.21
C LEU A 25 -7.28 4.65 11.66
N VAL A 26 -6.52 3.57 11.57
CA VAL A 26 -5.15 3.56 12.08
C VAL A 26 -4.22 4.47 11.27
N PRO A 27 -4.22 4.45 9.90
CA PRO A 27 -3.40 5.38 9.15
C PRO A 27 -3.74 6.86 9.40
N LEU A 28 -5.02 7.22 9.51
CA LEU A 28 -5.42 8.60 9.76
C LEU A 28 -5.12 9.06 11.18
N VAL A 29 -5.29 8.19 12.18
CA VAL A 29 -4.86 8.46 13.56
C VAL A 29 -3.35 8.66 13.61
N PHE A 30 -2.59 7.79 12.96
CA PHE A 30 -1.14 7.92 12.85
C PHE A 30 -0.75 9.23 12.16
N PHE A 31 -1.41 9.57 11.04
CA PHE A 31 -1.22 10.84 10.36
C PHE A 31 -1.38 12.03 11.31
N PHE A 32 -2.46 12.07 12.08
CA PHE A 32 -2.71 13.18 13.01
C PHE A 32 -1.62 13.33 14.07
N PHE A 33 -1.24 12.22 14.72
CA PHE A 33 -0.23 12.26 15.77
C PHE A 33 1.16 12.56 15.21
N MET A 34 1.57 11.86 14.16
CA MET A 34 2.92 12.00 13.61
C MET A 34 3.14 13.34 12.92
N SER A 35 2.14 13.89 12.26
CA SER A 35 2.22 15.23 11.68
C SER A 35 2.49 16.29 12.75
N GLY A 36 1.78 16.23 13.88
CA GLY A 36 2.03 17.13 14.99
C GLY A 36 3.43 17.00 15.59
N ILE A 37 3.92 15.76 15.73
CA ILE A 37 5.27 15.49 16.24
C ILE A 37 6.33 16.00 15.24
N PHE A 38 6.20 15.67 13.95
CA PHE A 38 7.18 16.07 12.94
C PHE A 38 7.37 17.58 12.87
N ILE A 39 6.28 18.33 12.80
CA ILE A 39 6.33 19.79 12.75
C ILE A 39 6.89 20.39 14.04
N SER A 40 6.63 19.76 15.19
CA SER A 40 7.18 20.22 16.48
C SER A 40 8.69 20.01 16.58
N VAL A 41 9.23 18.98 15.92
CA VAL A 41 10.67 18.67 15.92
C VAL A 41 11.39 19.42 14.81
N ASP A 42 10.81 19.46 13.62
CA ASP A 42 11.37 20.14 12.46
C ASP A 42 10.25 20.85 11.67
N PRO A 43 10.20 22.20 11.74
CA PRO A 43 9.21 22.96 10.98
C PRO A 43 9.30 22.77 9.44
N THR A 44 10.47 22.39 8.89
CA THR A 44 10.63 22.12 7.45
C THR A 44 9.97 20.82 7.00
N ALA A 45 9.58 19.96 7.95
CA ALA A 45 8.84 18.73 7.64
C ALA A 45 7.51 18.98 6.93
N THR A 46 6.97 20.21 6.95
CA THR A 46 5.76 20.61 6.20
C THR A 46 5.90 20.41 4.69
N GLU A 47 7.09 20.55 4.14
CA GLU A 47 7.38 20.38 2.70
C GLU A 47 7.16 18.93 2.22
N THR A 48 7.48 17.94 3.06
CA THR A 48 7.39 16.52 2.70
C THR A 48 6.28 15.77 3.40
N LEU A 49 5.51 16.44 4.26
CA LEU A 49 4.50 15.82 5.13
C LEU A 49 3.45 15.05 4.35
N ILE A 50 2.92 15.63 3.27
CA ILE A 50 1.90 15.00 2.43
C ILE A 50 2.45 13.70 1.81
N ALA A 51 3.66 13.73 1.27
CA ALA A 51 4.31 12.57 0.68
C ALA A 51 4.57 11.48 1.72
N SER A 52 5.18 11.84 2.87
CA SER A 52 5.50 10.93 3.97
C SER A 52 4.27 10.21 4.48
N MET A 53 3.20 10.95 4.76
CA MET A 53 1.97 10.37 5.29
C MET A 53 1.22 9.54 4.25
N SER A 54 1.26 9.93 2.98
CA SER A 54 0.67 9.14 1.90
C SER A 54 1.41 7.81 1.69
N VAL A 55 2.74 7.80 1.73
CA VAL A 55 3.53 6.55 1.70
C VAL A 55 3.18 5.64 2.88
N PHE A 56 3.04 6.21 4.08
CA PHE A 56 2.64 5.44 5.26
C PHE A 56 1.25 4.80 5.07
N VAL A 57 0.25 5.59 4.62
CA VAL A 57 -1.12 5.11 4.36
C VAL A 57 -1.10 3.97 3.33
N VAL A 58 -0.40 4.17 2.21
CA VAL A 58 -0.28 3.16 1.15
C VAL A 58 0.36 1.88 1.67
N THR A 59 1.50 1.99 2.34
CA THR A 59 2.27 0.86 2.83
C THR A 59 1.49 0.08 3.88
N MET A 60 0.84 0.75 4.80
CA MET A 60 0.02 0.12 5.84
C MET A 60 -1.22 -0.56 5.25
N SER A 61 -1.98 0.13 4.41
CA SER A 61 -3.19 -0.41 3.80
C SER A 61 -2.90 -1.64 2.94
N ALA A 62 -1.84 -1.58 2.12
CA ALA A 62 -1.49 -2.64 1.21
C ALA A 62 -0.85 -3.86 1.91
N LEU A 63 0.11 -3.64 2.81
CA LEU A 63 0.84 -4.75 3.43
C LEU A 63 0.10 -5.36 4.61
N ILE A 64 -0.62 -4.57 5.41
CA ILE A 64 -1.34 -5.06 6.59
C ILE A 64 -2.80 -5.39 6.27
N GLY A 65 -3.47 -4.59 5.42
CA GLY A 65 -4.90 -4.73 5.12
C GLY A 65 -5.22 -5.81 4.10
N VAL A 66 -4.45 -5.93 3.01
CA VAL A 66 -4.76 -6.83 1.89
C VAL A 66 -4.50 -8.32 2.18
N PRO A 67 -3.36 -8.74 2.80
CA PRO A 67 -3.08 -10.16 2.96
C PRO A 67 -4.13 -10.95 3.74
N PRO A 68 -4.69 -10.47 4.88
CA PRO A 68 -5.76 -11.16 5.59
C PRO A 68 -7.02 -11.35 4.76
N SER A 69 -7.45 -10.31 4.01
CA SER A 69 -8.64 -10.37 3.16
C SER A 69 -8.51 -11.44 2.07
N LEU A 70 -7.34 -11.55 1.44
CA LEU A 70 -7.07 -12.63 0.48
C LEU A 70 -6.96 -13.99 1.16
N GLY A 71 -6.45 -14.05 2.38
CA GLY A 71 -6.41 -15.27 3.17
C GLY A 71 -7.79 -15.84 3.44
N GLU A 72 -8.79 -15.00 3.73
CA GLU A 72 -10.19 -15.41 3.88
C GLU A 72 -10.76 -15.98 2.58
N VAL A 73 -10.48 -15.35 1.43
CA VAL A 73 -10.97 -15.82 0.13
C VAL A 73 -10.31 -17.14 -0.29
N TYR A 74 -8.99 -17.27 -0.16
CA TYR A 74 -8.23 -18.40 -0.71
C TYR A 74 -7.93 -19.51 0.30
N GLY A 75 -8.04 -19.23 1.59
CA GLY A 75 -7.84 -20.20 2.68
C GLY A 75 -9.11 -20.94 3.10
N GLY A 76 -10.29 -20.45 2.71
CA GLY A 76 -11.60 -20.92 3.21
C GLY A 76 -12.48 -21.60 2.17
N GLU A 77 -13.78 -21.69 2.52
CA GLU A 77 -14.84 -22.26 1.70
C GLU A 77 -15.07 -21.47 0.39
N VAL A 78 -14.75 -20.19 0.33
CA VAL A 78 -14.96 -19.33 -0.83
C VAL A 78 -14.21 -19.88 -2.06
N LYS A 79 -13.00 -20.42 -1.88
CA LYS A 79 -12.26 -21.09 -2.96
C LYS A 79 -13.06 -22.27 -3.55
N LYS A 80 -13.73 -23.06 -2.71
CA LYS A 80 -14.55 -24.22 -3.17
C LYS A 80 -15.76 -23.73 -3.97
N VAL A 81 -16.41 -22.65 -3.49
CA VAL A 81 -17.56 -22.04 -4.19
C VAL A 81 -17.15 -21.51 -5.56
N TYR A 82 -15.98 -20.85 -5.68
CA TYR A 82 -15.46 -20.38 -6.96
C TYR A 82 -15.23 -21.53 -7.92
N ARG A 83 -14.59 -22.62 -7.48
CA ARG A 83 -14.37 -23.82 -8.29
C ARG A 83 -15.68 -24.49 -8.72
N ALA A 84 -16.63 -24.64 -7.81
CA ALA A 84 -17.93 -25.29 -8.09
C ALA A 84 -18.77 -24.51 -9.12
N ASN A 85 -18.64 -23.18 -9.15
CA ASN A 85 -19.39 -22.31 -10.06
C ASN A 85 -18.58 -21.91 -11.31
N GLY A 86 -17.41 -22.51 -11.57
CA GLY A 86 -16.57 -22.17 -12.71
C GLY A 86 -16.01 -20.75 -12.71
N VAL A 87 -15.96 -20.09 -11.54
CA VAL A 87 -15.42 -18.74 -11.41
C VAL A 87 -13.89 -18.80 -11.35
N PRO A 88 -13.18 -18.09 -12.25
CA PRO A 88 -11.72 -18.07 -12.22
C PRO A 88 -11.16 -17.52 -10.92
N LEU A 89 -10.18 -18.22 -10.33
CA LEU A 89 -9.58 -17.82 -9.05
C LEU A 89 -8.90 -16.43 -9.10
N TYR A 90 -8.32 -16.06 -10.25
CA TYR A 90 -7.69 -14.73 -10.39
C TYR A 90 -8.67 -13.57 -10.23
N LEU A 91 -9.97 -13.80 -10.43
CA LEU A 91 -11.00 -12.77 -10.32
C LEU A 91 -11.05 -12.20 -8.89
N GLY A 92 -10.94 -13.05 -7.86
CA GLY A 92 -10.91 -12.61 -6.47
C GLY A 92 -9.70 -11.72 -6.14
N VAL A 93 -8.52 -12.01 -6.71
CA VAL A 93 -7.34 -11.15 -6.52
C VAL A 93 -7.53 -9.80 -7.20
N ILE A 94 -8.02 -9.80 -8.45
CA ILE A 94 -8.20 -8.57 -9.21
C ILE A 94 -9.27 -7.67 -8.56
N THR A 95 -10.38 -8.25 -8.12
CA THR A 95 -11.44 -7.48 -7.44
C THR A 95 -10.96 -6.90 -6.11
N GLN A 96 -10.21 -7.68 -5.33
CA GLN A 96 -9.61 -7.20 -4.08
C GLN A 96 -8.57 -6.11 -4.34
N PHE A 97 -7.70 -6.30 -5.33
CA PHE A 97 -6.70 -5.30 -5.73
C PHE A 97 -7.36 -3.96 -6.09
N LEU A 98 -8.35 -3.98 -6.99
CA LEU A 98 -9.06 -2.77 -7.43
C LEU A 98 -9.84 -2.11 -6.31
N SER A 99 -10.51 -2.89 -5.46
CA SER A 99 -11.20 -2.37 -4.29
C SER A 99 -10.24 -1.69 -3.32
N SER A 100 -9.16 -2.38 -2.96
CA SER A 100 -8.13 -1.82 -2.06
C SER A 100 -7.43 -0.59 -2.66
N PHE A 101 -7.22 -0.56 -3.98
CA PHE A 101 -6.68 0.61 -4.67
C PHE A 101 -7.57 1.84 -4.46
N VAL A 102 -8.88 1.69 -4.66
CA VAL A 102 -9.83 2.80 -4.49
C VAL A 102 -9.90 3.24 -3.03
N HIS A 103 -9.98 2.29 -2.08
CA HIS A 103 -10.02 2.62 -0.65
C HIS A 103 -8.76 3.37 -0.19
N THR A 104 -7.59 2.87 -0.57
CA THR A 104 -6.32 3.51 -0.17
C THR A 104 -6.14 4.86 -0.85
N LEU A 105 -6.55 4.99 -2.11
CA LEU A 105 -6.55 6.29 -2.81
C LEU A 105 -7.44 7.31 -2.08
N ILE A 106 -8.64 6.91 -1.64
CA ILE A 106 -9.53 7.78 -0.85
C ILE A 106 -8.84 8.21 0.45
N ALA A 107 -8.18 7.30 1.16
CA ALA A 107 -7.45 7.63 2.37
C ALA A 107 -6.30 8.61 2.10
N CYS A 108 -5.55 8.44 1.01
CA CYS A 108 -4.51 9.39 0.58
C CYS A 108 -5.10 10.76 0.19
N LEU A 109 -6.26 10.80 -0.45
CA LEU A 109 -6.96 12.06 -0.76
C LEU A 109 -7.39 12.79 0.51
N ILE A 110 -7.82 12.07 1.55
CA ILE A 110 -8.12 12.67 2.86
C ILE A 110 -6.86 13.29 3.46
N VAL A 111 -5.72 12.58 3.43
CA VAL A 111 -4.43 13.12 3.90
C VAL A 111 -4.02 14.34 3.09
N PHE A 112 -4.11 14.27 1.76
CA PHE A 112 -3.77 15.37 0.86
C PHE A 112 -4.58 16.64 1.14
N ALA A 113 -5.88 16.49 1.45
CA ALA A 113 -6.75 17.62 1.78
C ALA A 113 -6.58 18.10 3.23
N ALA A 114 -6.39 17.18 4.18
CA ALA A 114 -6.33 17.51 5.60
C ALA A 114 -4.97 18.08 6.04
N ALA A 115 -3.86 17.67 5.41
CA ALA A 115 -2.53 18.09 5.82
C ALA A 115 -2.29 19.62 5.70
N PRO A 116 -2.65 20.28 4.59
CA PRO A 116 -2.55 21.74 4.49
C PRO A 116 -3.46 22.46 5.49
N LEU A 117 -4.69 21.95 5.66
CA LEU A 117 -5.71 22.60 6.50
C LEU A 117 -5.43 22.48 7.99
N ALA A 118 -4.93 21.32 8.45
CA ALA A 118 -4.73 21.05 9.87
C ALA A 118 -3.30 21.36 10.33
N PHE A 119 -2.33 21.24 9.44
CA PHE A 119 -0.90 21.30 9.80
C PHE A 119 -0.09 22.31 8.99
N GLY A 120 -0.72 23.05 8.05
CA GLY A 120 0.00 23.99 7.20
C GLY A 120 0.99 23.35 6.25
N ALA A 121 0.79 22.06 5.89
CA ALA A 121 1.67 21.34 4.98
C ALA A 121 1.66 21.98 3.59
N GLU A 122 2.82 22.04 2.97
CA GLU A 122 2.95 22.57 1.61
C GLU A 122 2.42 21.59 0.58
N LEU A 123 1.72 22.13 -0.43
CA LEU A 123 1.25 21.31 -1.54
C LEU A 123 2.43 20.96 -2.46
N PRO A 124 2.47 19.75 -3.04
CA PRO A 124 3.49 19.40 -4.02
C PRO A 124 3.52 20.40 -5.18
N GLU A 125 4.72 20.82 -5.61
CA GLU A 125 4.90 21.74 -6.75
C GLU A 125 4.22 21.24 -8.02
N ASN A 126 4.28 19.94 -8.28
CA ASN A 126 3.66 19.29 -9.43
C ASN A 126 2.63 18.25 -8.98
N VAL A 127 1.40 18.70 -8.73
CA VAL A 127 0.29 17.85 -8.28
C VAL A 127 0.00 16.68 -9.23
N PRO A 128 -0.06 16.83 -10.57
CA PRO A 128 -0.23 15.69 -11.47
C PRO A 128 0.86 14.64 -11.35
N LEU A 129 2.11 15.06 -11.21
CA LEU A 129 3.25 14.16 -11.07
C LEU A 129 3.22 13.42 -9.73
N TYR A 130 2.85 14.12 -8.66
CA TYR A 130 2.63 13.54 -7.34
C TYR A 130 1.60 12.40 -7.40
N PHE A 131 0.42 12.63 -8.02
CA PHE A 131 -0.59 11.60 -8.14
C PHE A 131 -0.19 10.45 -9.08
N CYS A 132 0.62 10.70 -10.08
CA CYS A 132 1.19 9.66 -10.93
C CYS A 132 2.15 8.75 -10.12
N ALA A 133 3.05 9.33 -9.34
CA ALA A 133 3.96 8.62 -8.45
C ALA A 133 3.20 7.85 -7.35
N LEU A 134 2.17 8.47 -6.75
CA LEU A 134 1.30 7.85 -5.77
C LEU A 134 0.56 6.63 -6.36
N ALA A 135 0.00 6.75 -7.56
CA ALA A 135 -0.69 5.65 -8.23
C ALA A 135 0.27 4.49 -8.57
N ALA A 136 1.49 4.80 -9.01
CA ALA A 136 2.53 3.81 -9.26
C ALA A 136 2.91 3.07 -7.97
N LEU A 137 3.14 3.80 -6.87
CA LEU A 137 3.43 3.22 -5.56
C LEU A 137 2.28 2.34 -5.05
N LEU A 138 1.03 2.80 -5.19
CA LEU A 138 -0.17 2.03 -4.85
C LEU A 138 -0.20 0.69 -5.59
N CYS A 139 0.02 0.71 -6.90
CA CYS A 139 0.03 -0.51 -7.72
C CYS A 139 1.07 -1.52 -7.23
N VAL A 140 2.30 -1.06 -7.01
CA VAL A 140 3.41 -1.94 -6.57
C VAL A 140 3.12 -2.52 -5.19
N THR A 141 2.80 -1.66 -4.23
CA THR A 141 2.64 -2.07 -2.83
C THR A 141 1.44 -3.00 -2.66
N LEU A 142 0.35 -2.75 -3.39
CA LEU A 142 -0.80 -3.66 -3.43
C LEU A 142 -0.47 -5.01 -4.08
N ALA A 143 0.36 -5.03 -5.13
CA ALA A 143 0.82 -6.28 -5.74
C ALA A 143 1.66 -7.10 -4.75
N VAL A 144 2.55 -6.46 -3.99
CA VAL A 144 3.31 -7.10 -2.91
C VAL A 144 2.37 -7.62 -1.81
N GLY A 145 1.38 -6.84 -1.40
CA GLY A 145 0.35 -7.26 -0.44
C GLY A 145 -0.44 -8.48 -0.94
N CYS A 146 -0.84 -8.49 -2.21
CA CYS A 146 -1.50 -9.65 -2.84
C CYS A 146 -0.58 -10.88 -2.86
N LEU A 147 0.70 -10.70 -3.20
CA LEU A 147 1.69 -11.77 -3.20
C LEU A 147 1.85 -12.39 -1.80
N LEU A 148 1.95 -11.58 -0.75
CA LEU A 148 2.01 -12.05 0.64
C LEU A 148 0.74 -12.82 1.04
N GLY A 149 -0.45 -12.30 0.71
CA GLY A 149 -1.73 -12.95 0.97
C GLY A 149 -1.89 -14.29 0.27
N LEU A 150 -1.36 -14.41 -0.95
CA LEU A 150 -1.37 -15.65 -1.71
C LEU A 150 -0.28 -16.64 -1.26
N SER A 151 0.88 -16.18 -0.78
CA SER A 151 2.00 -17.04 -0.40
C SER A 151 1.73 -17.82 0.86
N ILE A 152 1.00 -17.27 1.81
CA ILE A 152 0.85 -17.78 3.17
C ILE A 152 -0.59 -18.23 3.41
N LYS A 153 -0.77 -19.41 4.04
CA LYS A 153 -2.11 -20.02 4.21
C LYS A 153 -2.84 -19.57 5.48
N THR A 154 -2.12 -19.17 6.51
CA THR A 154 -2.70 -18.85 7.82
C THR A 154 -2.64 -17.35 8.09
N GLN A 155 -3.73 -16.76 8.53
CA GLN A 155 -3.86 -15.32 8.80
C GLN A 155 -2.80 -14.80 9.78
N ALA A 156 -2.52 -15.54 10.85
CA ALA A 156 -1.49 -15.15 11.82
C ALA A 156 -0.09 -15.03 11.16
N LYS A 157 0.28 -16.00 10.30
CA LYS A 157 1.56 -15.95 9.59
C LYS A 157 1.59 -14.86 8.51
N GLN A 158 0.44 -14.57 7.87
CA GLN A 158 0.32 -13.44 6.93
C GLN A 158 0.60 -12.12 7.64
N THR A 159 -0.02 -11.89 8.80
CA THR A 159 0.20 -10.68 9.60
C THR A 159 1.65 -10.56 10.06
N MET A 160 2.28 -11.65 10.50
CA MET A 160 3.70 -11.63 10.88
C MET A 160 4.60 -11.30 9.69
N ALA A 161 4.40 -11.94 8.55
CA ALA A 161 5.18 -11.67 7.34
C ALA A 161 4.96 -10.23 6.83
N ALA A 162 3.73 -9.75 6.88
CA ALA A 162 3.39 -8.38 6.55
C ALA A 162 4.11 -7.36 7.44
N MET A 163 4.17 -7.60 8.76
CA MET A 163 4.91 -6.75 9.70
C MET A 163 6.42 -6.74 9.43
N ILE A 164 7.01 -7.89 9.09
CA ILE A 164 8.43 -8.00 8.74
C ILE A 164 8.78 -7.17 7.50
N VAL A 165 7.85 -7.02 6.55
CA VAL A 165 8.05 -6.19 5.36
C VAL A 165 7.67 -4.73 5.64
N PHE A 166 6.58 -4.50 6.37
CA PHE A 166 6.04 -3.17 6.66
C PHE A 166 7.00 -2.30 7.48
N LEU A 167 7.50 -2.82 8.62
CA LEU A 167 8.35 -2.04 9.52
C LEU A 167 9.62 -1.54 8.82
N PRO A 168 10.44 -2.37 8.14
CA PRO A 168 11.58 -1.86 7.41
C PRO A 168 11.18 -0.92 6.26
N SER A 169 10.08 -1.18 5.54
CA SER A 169 9.59 -0.29 4.48
C SER A 169 9.35 1.13 5.01
N VAL A 170 8.72 1.25 6.18
CA VAL A 170 8.42 2.56 6.77
C VAL A 170 9.66 3.21 7.38
N MET A 171 10.48 2.43 8.10
CA MET A 171 11.64 2.96 8.82
C MET A 171 12.77 3.40 7.89
N LEU A 172 12.96 2.71 6.75
CA LEU A 172 14.07 2.96 5.84
C LEU A 172 13.72 3.87 4.66
N SER A 173 12.42 4.10 4.41
CA SER A 173 11.96 4.85 3.23
C SER A 173 12.31 6.35 3.21
N GLY A 174 12.75 6.90 4.33
CA GLY A 174 12.97 8.34 4.47
C GLY A 174 11.76 9.12 5.03
N ILE A 175 10.62 8.44 5.25
CA ILE A 175 9.41 9.10 5.75
C ILE A 175 9.45 9.39 7.26
N MET A 176 10.19 8.57 8.03
CA MET A 176 10.34 8.73 9.48
C MET A 176 11.62 9.49 9.84
N PHE A 177 12.70 9.18 9.13
CA PHE A 177 14.02 9.77 9.34
C PHE A 177 14.61 10.13 7.98
N PRO A 178 15.22 11.31 7.82
CA PRO A 178 15.96 11.65 6.61
C PRO A 178 16.96 10.56 6.23
N ALA A 179 17.05 10.26 4.95
CA ALA A 179 17.89 9.16 4.46
C ALA A 179 19.38 9.32 4.83
N GLU A 180 19.83 10.56 4.97
CA GLU A 180 21.19 10.94 5.33
C GLU A 180 21.57 10.55 6.77
N MET A 181 20.57 10.35 7.64
CA MET A 181 20.79 9.88 9.02
C MET A 181 20.99 8.36 9.10
N LEU A 182 20.68 7.63 8.02
CA LEU A 182 20.82 6.17 7.99
C LEU A 182 22.24 5.78 7.61
N PRO A 183 22.84 4.75 8.26
CA PRO A 183 24.10 4.15 7.83
C PRO A 183 24.02 3.67 6.37
N ASP A 184 25.14 3.71 5.63
CA ASP A 184 25.20 3.39 4.20
C ASP A 184 24.54 2.05 3.85
N PHE A 185 24.78 1.00 4.64
CA PHE A 185 24.18 -0.32 4.39
C PHE A 185 22.64 -0.28 4.47
N MET A 186 22.06 0.55 5.36
CA MET A 186 20.61 0.72 5.48
C MET A 186 20.04 1.51 4.29
N GLN A 187 20.78 2.48 3.77
CA GLN A 187 20.39 3.22 2.55
C GLN A 187 20.33 2.28 1.33
N TYR A 188 21.28 1.35 1.19
CA TYR A 188 21.23 0.32 0.14
C TYR A 188 20.05 -0.64 0.34
N LEU A 189 19.80 -1.05 1.58
CA LEU A 189 18.65 -1.92 1.89
C LEU A 189 17.32 -1.22 1.62
N ALA A 190 17.23 0.08 1.87
CA ALA A 190 16.06 0.90 1.61
C ALA A 190 15.63 0.86 0.13
N CYS A 191 16.58 0.77 -0.80
CA CYS A 191 16.28 0.71 -2.23
C CYS A 191 15.50 -0.55 -2.66
N VAL A 192 15.43 -1.58 -1.83
CA VAL A 192 14.62 -2.79 -2.10
C VAL A 192 13.13 -2.55 -1.87
N PHE A 193 12.78 -1.52 -1.09
CA PHE A 193 11.39 -1.26 -0.74
C PHE A 193 10.75 -0.22 -1.67
N PRO A 194 9.59 -0.53 -2.29
CA PRO A 194 8.86 0.41 -3.14
C PRO A 194 8.54 1.75 -2.46
N ALA A 195 8.38 1.72 -1.12
CA ALA A 195 8.11 2.91 -0.32
C ALA A 195 9.22 3.97 -0.47
N THR A 196 10.49 3.56 -0.55
CA THR A 196 11.64 4.46 -0.74
C THR A 196 11.60 5.15 -2.10
N THR A 197 11.42 4.36 -3.16
CA THR A 197 11.34 4.89 -4.54
C THR A 197 10.09 5.75 -4.72
N GLY A 198 8.96 5.33 -4.16
CA GLY A 198 7.71 6.08 -4.20
C GLY A 198 7.79 7.41 -3.44
N PHE A 199 8.39 7.43 -2.25
CA PHE A 199 8.61 8.65 -1.49
C PHE A 199 9.46 9.65 -2.28
N ARG A 200 10.63 9.20 -2.78
CA ARG A 200 11.51 10.03 -3.61
C ARG A 200 10.81 10.53 -4.87
N ALA A 201 10.00 9.70 -5.52
CA ALA A 201 9.27 10.10 -6.71
C ALA A 201 8.18 11.17 -6.43
N MET A 202 7.68 11.26 -5.20
CA MET A 202 6.72 12.29 -4.80
C MET A 202 7.38 13.58 -4.29
N THR A 203 8.63 13.53 -3.81
CA THR A 203 9.36 14.67 -3.23
C THR A 203 10.43 15.23 -4.16
N ASP A 204 11.22 14.37 -4.81
CA ASP A 204 12.30 14.71 -5.75
C ASP A 204 12.22 13.77 -6.96
N PHE A 205 11.40 14.16 -7.93
CA PHE A 205 11.10 13.33 -9.08
C PHE A 205 12.28 13.19 -10.02
N GLN A 206 12.66 11.95 -10.30
CA GLN A 206 13.62 11.60 -11.35
C GLN A 206 13.03 10.56 -12.29
N ALA A 207 13.25 10.71 -13.60
CA ALA A 207 12.59 9.91 -14.63
C ALA A 207 12.82 8.39 -14.52
N TRP A 208 13.89 7.94 -13.86
CA TRP A 208 14.19 6.51 -13.65
C TRP A 208 13.32 5.84 -12.56
N GLN A 209 12.70 6.61 -11.69
CA GLN A 209 11.93 6.08 -10.54
C GLN A 209 10.64 5.37 -10.99
N LEU A 210 9.92 5.92 -11.96
CA LEU A 210 8.70 5.28 -12.49
C LEU A 210 8.98 3.94 -13.18
N PRO A 211 9.99 3.80 -14.05
CA PRO A 211 10.41 2.50 -14.58
C PRO A 211 10.77 1.46 -13.50
N VAL A 212 11.43 1.89 -12.41
CA VAL A 212 11.76 0.99 -11.29
C VAL A 212 10.49 0.50 -10.61
N LEU A 213 9.55 1.39 -10.25
CA LEU A 213 8.25 1.01 -9.69
C LEU A 213 7.47 0.09 -10.64
N ALA A 214 7.50 0.36 -11.95
CA ALA A 214 6.86 -0.50 -12.94
C ALA A 214 7.49 -1.91 -12.99
N ALA A 215 8.82 -2.00 -12.91
CA ALA A 215 9.52 -3.29 -12.87
C ALA A 215 9.19 -4.07 -11.59
N GLU A 216 9.19 -3.43 -10.43
CA GLU A 216 8.79 -4.02 -9.15
C GLU A 216 7.34 -4.53 -9.20
N PHE A 217 6.43 -3.74 -9.79
CA PHE A 217 5.04 -4.15 -10.00
C PHE A 217 4.96 -5.41 -10.86
N LEU A 218 5.63 -5.44 -11.99
CA LEU A 218 5.64 -6.59 -12.91
C LEU A 218 6.20 -7.85 -12.24
N MET A 219 7.26 -7.71 -11.44
CA MET A 219 7.83 -8.81 -10.66
C MET A 219 6.85 -9.34 -9.62
N ALA A 220 6.24 -8.47 -8.82
CA ALA A 220 5.28 -8.87 -7.80
C ALA A 220 4.01 -9.48 -8.40
N ALA A 221 3.45 -8.87 -9.44
CA ALA A 221 2.27 -9.35 -10.15
C ALA A 221 2.55 -10.69 -10.87
N GLY A 222 3.71 -10.83 -11.50
CA GLY A 222 4.15 -12.07 -12.13
C GLY A 222 4.29 -13.21 -11.13
N ALA A 223 4.92 -12.97 -9.98
CA ALA A 223 5.03 -13.94 -8.90
C ALA A 223 3.64 -14.33 -8.34
N ALA A 224 2.75 -13.36 -8.15
CA ALA A 224 1.37 -13.63 -7.73
C ALA A 224 0.59 -14.47 -8.75
N ALA A 225 0.76 -14.22 -10.04
CA ALA A 225 0.14 -14.99 -11.11
C ALA A 225 0.64 -16.44 -11.14
N VAL A 226 1.94 -16.66 -10.96
CA VAL A 226 2.53 -18.02 -10.85
C VAL A 226 1.95 -18.76 -9.64
N LEU A 227 1.88 -18.10 -8.47
CA LEU A 227 1.29 -18.71 -7.26
C LEU A 227 -0.19 -19.05 -7.45
N LEU A 228 -0.95 -18.20 -8.14
CA LEU A 228 -2.35 -18.49 -8.46
C LEU A 228 -2.49 -19.72 -9.34
N LYS A 229 -1.62 -19.88 -10.35
CA LYS A 229 -1.61 -21.07 -11.22
C LYS A 229 -1.34 -22.34 -10.42
N ILE A 230 -0.31 -22.34 -9.58
CA ILE A 230 0.04 -23.47 -8.69
C ILE A 230 -1.13 -23.80 -7.73
N ARG A 231 -1.85 -22.81 -7.25
CA ARG A 231 -2.99 -23.02 -6.36
C ARG A 231 -4.26 -23.44 -7.09
N ALA A 232 -4.34 -23.23 -8.40
CA ALA A 232 -5.48 -23.64 -9.23
C ALA A 232 -5.44 -25.15 -9.57
N GLU A 233 -4.26 -25.70 -9.67
CA GLU A 233 -4.03 -27.16 -9.78
C GLU A 233 -4.28 -27.84 -8.41
#